data_0e0fa433d4231252e3784a82ef567897
#
_entry.id   0e0fa433d4231252e3784a82ef567897
#
_cell.length_a   1.000
_cell.length_b   1.000
_cell.length_c   1.000
_cell.angle_alpha   90.00
_cell.angle_beta   90.00
_cell.angle_gamma   90.00
#
_symmetry.space_group_name_H-M   'P 1'
#
loop_
_entity.id
_entity.type
_entity.pdbx_description
1 polymer ?
#
loop_
_entity_poly.entity_id
_entity_poly.type
_entity_poly.pdbx_seq_one_letter_code
_entity_poly.pdbx_strand_id
1 'polypeptide(L)'
;DYVAFVGSDFVKEGRICGEVCAKVMNGNAKIIELQGTTGSSPAIDRGKGFAEAISSYPNMNIVASQSGDFARDKGRQVFETLYQSHPEADLVYSHNDEMTMGAIAALEAAGKVPGKDVMLASIDGTADAAKAVMAGKVIVCVECSPKFGPKAFELIKKLANGEKIPTNVGNIDRVFTKDNPKWVRDKYGELAMTAKDYLSLIHI
;
A
#
# COMPACT_ATOMS: atom_id res chain seq x y z
N ASP A 1 -26.42 9.87 6.43
CA ASP A 1 -25.69 10.96 7.10
C ASP A 1 -24.89 10.36 8.27
N TYR A 2 -23.64 10.76 8.41
CA TYR A 2 -22.77 10.38 9.52
C TYR A 2 -22.28 11.64 10.25
N VAL A 3 -21.97 11.50 11.54
CA VAL A 3 -21.51 12.62 12.39
C VAL A 3 -20.01 12.86 12.23
N ALA A 4 -19.25 11.77 12.09
CA ALA A 4 -17.81 11.82 11.88
C ALA A 4 -17.34 10.59 11.09
N PHE A 5 -16.31 10.77 10.29
CA PHE A 5 -15.52 9.70 9.66
C PHE A 5 -14.30 9.41 10.52
N VAL A 6 -14.03 8.13 10.76
CA VAL A 6 -12.82 7.65 11.44
C VAL A 6 -12.19 6.59 10.55
N GLY A 7 -11.00 6.84 10.03
CA GLY A 7 -10.33 5.91 9.11
C GLY A 7 -9.06 6.46 8.49
N SER A 8 -8.47 5.70 7.60
CA SER A 8 -7.24 6.07 6.88
C SER A 8 -7.51 7.02 5.70
N ASP A 9 -6.51 7.76 5.31
CA ASP A 9 -6.50 8.58 4.08
C ASP A 9 -5.95 7.75 2.92
N PHE A 10 -6.85 7.14 2.15
CA PHE A 10 -6.49 6.24 1.05
C PHE A 10 -5.72 6.94 -0.07
N VAL A 11 -5.98 8.24 -0.33
CA VAL A 11 -5.20 9.02 -1.31
C VAL A 11 -3.76 9.17 -0.82
N LYS A 12 -3.58 9.46 0.48
CA LYS A 12 -2.25 9.57 1.09
C LYS A 12 -1.50 8.24 1.06
N GLU A 13 -2.16 7.11 1.35
CA GLU A 13 -1.56 5.78 1.26
C GLU A 13 -1.00 5.50 -0.14
N GLY A 14 -1.81 5.70 -1.18
CA GLY A 14 -1.38 5.51 -2.57
C GLY A 14 -0.26 6.47 -2.96
N ARG A 15 -0.35 7.74 -2.54
CA ARG A 15 0.70 8.73 -2.80
C ARG A 15 2.03 8.33 -2.18
N ILE A 16 2.06 7.86 -0.94
CA ILE A 16 3.28 7.39 -0.27
C ILE A 16 3.92 6.25 -1.06
N CYS A 17 3.12 5.24 -1.47
CA CYS A 17 3.62 4.15 -2.32
C CYS A 17 4.26 4.68 -3.61
N GLY A 18 3.57 5.59 -4.32
CA GLY A 18 4.07 6.18 -5.56
C GLY A 18 5.38 6.95 -5.37
N GLU A 19 5.48 7.76 -4.32
CA GLU A 19 6.68 8.52 -3.99
C GLU A 19 7.89 7.63 -3.67
N VAL A 20 7.67 6.55 -2.90
CA VAL A 20 8.73 5.58 -2.59
C VAL A 20 9.13 4.82 -3.86
N CYS A 21 8.17 4.36 -4.66
CA CYS A 21 8.44 3.70 -5.93
C CYS A 21 9.23 4.60 -6.87
N ALA A 22 8.83 5.86 -7.05
CA ALA A 22 9.53 6.81 -7.90
C ALA A 22 10.99 7.01 -7.47
N LYS A 23 11.24 7.07 -6.17
CA LYS A 23 12.59 7.21 -5.63
C LYS A 23 13.43 5.96 -5.84
N VAL A 24 12.88 4.77 -5.54
CA VAL A 24 13.59 3.49 -5.66
C VAL A 24 13.87 3.14 -7.13
N MET A 25 12.91 3.39 -8.01
CA MET A 25 13.00 3.14 -9.44
C MET A 25 13.71 4.26 -10.22
N ASN A 26 14.25 5.29 -9.54
CA ASN A 26 14.88 6.46 -10.16
C ASN A 26 13.99 7.12 -11.23
N GLY A 27 12.67 7.17 -11.01
CA GLY A 27 11.69 7.77 -11.91
C GLY A 27 11.46 7.01 -13.22
N ASN A 28 11.79 5.73 -13.30
CA ASN A 28 11.63 4.92 -14.50
C ASN A 28 11.09 3.53 -14.16
N ALA A 29 9.87 3.21 -14.58
CA ALA A 29 9.23 1.91 -14.36
C ALA A 29 8.11 1.61 -15.36
N LYS A 30 7.96 0.35 -15.72
CA LYS A 30 6.78 -0.25 -16.35
C LYS A 30 5.95 -0.92 -15.27
N ILE A 31 4.77 -0.38 -14.99
CA ILE A 31 4.02 -0.69 -13.79
C ILE A 31 2.79 -1.54 -14.13
N ILE A 32 2.64 -2.67 -13.44
CA ILE A 32 1.35 -3.37 -13.34
C ILE A 32 0.66 -2.90 -12.06
N GLU A 33 -0.56 -2.39 -12.18
CA GLU A 33 -1.41 -2.02 -11.06
C GLU A 33 -2.46 -3.10 -10.79
N LEU A 34 -2.46 -3.64 -9.55
CA LEU A 34 -3.50 -4.54 -9.05
C LEU A 34 -4.49 -3.72 -8.21
N GLN A 35 -5.64 -3.42 -8.80
CA GLN A 35 -6.67 -2.63 -8.15
C GLN A 35 -7.51 -3.46 -7.18
N GLY A 36 -8.04 -2.79 -6.17
CA GLY A 36 -9.05 -3.36 -5.29
C GLY A 36 -10.41 -3.53 -5.97
N THR A 37 -11.45 -3.78 -5.16
CA THR A 37 -12.82 -3.95 -5.64
C THR A 37 -13.30 -2.71 -6.38
N THR A 38 -13.73 -2.91 -7.61
CA THR A 38 -14.18 -1.84 -8.50
C THR A 38 -15.29 -1.00 -7.85
N GLY A 39 -15.13 0.31 -7.87
CA GLY A 39 -16.09 1.27 -7.32
C GLY A 39 -15.97 1.52 -5.82
N SER A 40 -15.12 0.78 -5.10
CA SER A 40 -14.86 1.07 -3.68
C SER A 40 -13.97 2.30 -3.51
N SER A 41 -14.20 3.09 -2.45
CA SER A 41 -13.38 4.27 -2.17
C SER A 41 -11.89 3.95 -1.99
N PRO A 42 -11.47 2.89 -1.27
CA PRO A 42 -10.06 2.60 -1.17
C PRO A 42 -9.41 2.25 -2.52
N ALA A 43 -10.12 1.58 -3.44
CA ALA A 43 -9.56 1.31 -4.77
C ALA A 43 -9.40 2.58 -5.60
N ILE A 44 -10.41 3.45 -5.61
CA ILE A 44 -10.39 4.73 -6.34
C ILE A 44 -9.30 5.65 -5.79
N ASP A 45 -9.26 5.83 -4.48
CA ASP A 45 -8.42 6.83 -3.83
C ASP A 45 -6.94 6.39 -3.78
N ARG A 46 -6.65 5.10 -3.56
CA ARG A 46 -5.29 4.55 -3.63
C ARG A 46 -4.71 4.67 -5.04
N GLY A 47 -5.51 4.35 -6.07
CA GLY A 47 -5.10 4.54 -7.47
C GLY A 47 -4.84 6.00 -7.80
N LYS A 48 -5.74 6.91 -7.38
CA LYS A 48 -5.58 8.36 -7.53
C LYS A 48 -4.29 8.86 -6.90
N GLY A 49 -4.04 8.52 -5.62
CA GLY A 49 -2.85 8.97 -4.90
C GLY A 49 -1.56 8.50 -5.54
N PHE A 50 -1.50 7.25 -5.99
CA PHE A 50 -0.34 6.69 -6.68
C PHE A 50 -0.09 7.40 -8.02
N ALA A 51 -1.13 7.55 -8.85
CA ALA A 51 -1.04 8.23 -10.14
C ALA A 51 -0.58 9.68 -10.00
N GLU A 52 -1.10 10.43 -9.00
CA GLU A 52 -0.65 11.79 -8.69
C GLU A 52 0.85 11.82 -8.35
N ALA A 53 1.33 10.87 -7.53
CA ALA A 53 2.72 10.83 -7.10
C ALA A 53 3.70 10.56 -8.25
N ILE A 54 3.33 9.70 -9.20
CA ILE A 54 4.19 9.36 -10.34
C ILE A 54 4.04 10.32 -11.52
N SER A 55 3.05 11.21 -11.52
CA SER A 55 2.74 12.09 -12.67
C SER A 55 3.89 13.02 -13.10
N SER A 56 4.80 13.36 -12.19
CA SER A 56 5.99 14.17 -12.50
C SER A 56 7.15 13.37 -13.09
N TYR A 57 7.00 12.05 -13.24
CA TYR A 57 8.04 11.14 -13.76
C TYR A 57 7.58 10.54 -15.10
N PRO A 58 7.97 11.14 -16.25
CA PRO A 58 7.43 10.75 -17.56
C PRO A 58 7.77 9.32 -17.99
N ASN A 59 8.75 8.70 -17.33
CA ASN A 59 9.16 7.32 -17.61
C ASN A 59 8.53 6.30 -16.63
N MET A 60 7.65 6.73 -15.72
CA MET A 60 6.87 5.83 -14.87
C MET A 60 5.48 5.65 -15.48
N ASN A 61 5.25 4.49 -16.11
CA ASN A 61 4.03 4.24 -16.88
C ASN A 61 3.29 3.02 -16.34
N ILE A 62 2.01 3.18 -16.00
CA ILE A 62 1.11 2.05 -15.75
C ILE A 62 0.77 1.42 -17.09
N VAL A 63 1.40 0.27 -17.40
CA VAL A 63 1.21 -0.45 -18.68
C VAL A 63 -0.01 -1.36 -18.66
N ALA A 64 -0.42 -1.80 -17.48
CA ALA A 64 -1.62 -2.61 -17.28
C ALA A 64 -2.22 -2.37 -15.90
N SER A 65 -3.55 -2.41 -15.81
CA SER A 65 -4.29 -2.22 -14.56
C SER A 65 -5.57 -3.05 -14.59
N GLN A 66 -5.80 -3.86 -13.54
CA GLN A 66 -7.01 -4.66 -13.41
C GLN A 66 -7.34 -4.96 -11.94
N SER A 67 -8.64 -5.11 -11.65
CA SER A 67 -9.13 -5.44 -10.31
C SER A 67 -8.85 -6.91 -9.95
N GLY A 68 -8.18 -7.10 -8.81
CA GLY A 68 -8.04 -8.38 -8.11
C GLY A 68 -8.96 -8.47 -6.87
N ASP A 69 -9.92 -7.52 -6.70
CA ASP A 69 -10.96 -7.50 -5.67
C ASP A 69 -10.44 -7.61 -4.23
N PHE A 70 -9.24 -7.13 -3.96
CA PHE A 70 -8.54 -7.25 -2.68
C PHE A 70 -8.29 -8.70 -2.23
N ALA A 71 -8.43 -9.68 -3.13
CA ALA A 71 -8.32 -11.11 -2.82
C ALA A 71 -7.01 -11.70 -3.35
N ARG A 72 -6.37 -12.56 -2.53
CA ARG A 72 -5.06 -13.18 -2.84
C ARG A 72 -5.10 -14.00 -4.13
N ASP A 73 -6.05 -14.91 -4.24
CA ASP A 73 -6.14 -15.83 -5.39
C ASP A 73 -6.50 -15.10 -6.68
N LYS A 74 -7.45 -14.14 -6.59
CA LYS A 74 -7.80 -13.33 -7.75
C LYS A 74 -6.68 -12.39 -8.16
N GLY A 75 -6.01 -11.76 -7.19
CA GLY A 75 -4.82 -10.94 -7.44
C GLY A 75 -3.71 -11.74 -8.13
N ARG A 76 -3.50 -12.99 -7.71
CA ARG A 76 -2.57 -13.90 -8.38
C ARG A 76 -2.96 -14.16 -9.83
N GLN A 77 -4.19 -14.57 -10.10
CA GLN A 77 -4.69 -14.88 -11.45
C GLN A 77 -4.62 -13.66 -12.38
N VAL A 78 -5.03 -12.50 -11.88
CA VAL A 78 -4.96 -11.24 -12.63
C VAL A 78 -3.51 -10.89 -12.93
N PHE A 79 -2.62 -10.96 -11.93
CA PHE A 79 -1.21 -10.67 -12.15
C PHE A 79 -0.57 -11.62 -13.17
N GLU A 80 -0.81 -12.94 -13.09
CA GLU A 80 -0.31 -13.93 -14.06
C GLU A 80 -0.72 -13.54 -15.49
N THR A 81 -1.99 -13.16 -15.69
CA THR A 81 -2.50 -12.75 -17.00
C THR A 81 -1.85 -11.45 -17.51
N LEU A 82 -1.76 -10.44 -16.64
CA LEU A 82 -1.18 -9.15 -17.00
C LEU A 82 0.33 -9.27 -17.26
N TYR A 83 1.04 -10.04 -16.46
CA TYR A 83 2.48 -10.22 -16.60
C TYR A 83 2.86 -11.04 -17.83
N GLN A 84 2.02 -11.99 -18.27
CA GLN A 84 2.19 -12.68 -19.55
C GLN A 84 2.08 -11.72 -20.74
N SER A 85 1.19 -10.73 -20.64
CA SER A 85 0.98 -9.73 -21.70
C SER A 85 1.98 -8.57 -21.64
N HIS A 86 2.55 -8.32 -20.47
CA HIS A 86 3.48 -7.22 -20.17
C HIS A 86 4.72 -7.74 -19.42
N PRO A 87 5.53 -8.63 -20.06
CA PRO A 87 6.71 -9.21 -19.41
C PRO A 87 7.84 -8.20 -19.17
N GLU A 88 7.72 -7.01 -19.74
CA GLU A 88 8.60 -5.86 -19.52
C GLU A 88 8.31 -5.10 -18.21
N ALA A 89 7.23 -5.45 -17.49
CA ALA A 89 6.89 -4.81 -16.23
C ALA A 89 7.93 -5.14 -15.15
N ASP A 90 8.45 -4.10 -14.52
CA ASP A 90 9.50 -4.16 -13.50
C ASP A 90 9.04 -3.66 -12.12
N LEU A 91 7.80 -3.15 -12.04
CA LEU A 91 7.16 -2.74 -10.79
C LEU A 91 5.70 -3.21 -10.73
N VAL A 92 5.30 -3.74 -9.58
CA VAL A 92 3.90 -4.01 -9.23
C VAL A 92 3.47 -3.03 -8.15
N TYR A 93 2.46 -2.23 -8.42
CA TYR A 93 1.72 -1.51 -7.40
C TYR A 93 0.42 -2.26 -7.09
N SER A 94 0.29 -2.74 -5.88
CA SER A 94 -0.90 -3.44 -5.42
C SER A 94 -1.64 -2.62 -4.37
N HIS A 95 -2.96 -2.49 -4.53
CA HIS A 95 -3.79 -1.74 -3.61
C HIS A 95 -3.92 -2.39 -2.23
N ASN A 96 -3.52 -3.67 -2.08
CA ASN A 96 -3.46 -4.30 -0.77
C ASN A 96 -2.44 -5.46 -0.71
N ASP A 97 -2.18 -5.90 0.50
CA ASP A 97 -1.21 -6.97 0.80
C ASP A 97 -1.64 -8.33 0.26
N GLU A 98 -2.93 -8.67 0.31
CA GLU A 98 -3.41 -9.97 -0.17
C GLU A 98 -3.11 -10.17 -1.65
N MET A 99 -3.40 -9.17 -2.48
CA MET A 99 -3.06 -9.23 -3.90
C MET A 99 -1.54 -9.21 -4.12
N THR A 100 -0.78 -8.46 -3.29
CA THR A 100 0.69 -8.48 -3.33
C THR A 100 1.25 -9.87 -3.07
N MET A 101 0.72 -10.58 -2.06
CA MET A 101 1.14 -11.97 -1.76
C MET A 101 0.79 -12.91 -2.92
N GLY A 102 -0.33 -12.69 -3.59
CA GLY A 102 -0.70 -13.39 -4.82
C GLY A 102 0.31 -13.17 -5.96
N ALA A 103 0.70 -11.90 -6.19
CA ALA A 103 1.71 -11.54 -7.20
C ALA A 103 3.10 -12.13 -6.90
N ILE A 104 3.52 -12.13 -5.62
CA ILE A 104 4.77 -12.78 -5.19
C ILE A 104 4.75 -14.28 -5.56
N ALA A 105 3.67 -14.98 -5.22
CA ALA A 105 3.54 -16.41 -5.53
C ALA A 105 3.57 -16.68 -7.05
N ALA A 106 2.97 -15.82 -7.86
CA ALA A 106 2.99 -15.92 -9.31
C ALA A 106 4.40 -15.69 -9.89
N LEU A 107 5.13 -14.67 -9.40
CA LEU A 107 6.52 -14.40 -9.80
C LEU A 107 7.42 -15.59 -9.48
N GLU A 108 7.35 -16.13 -8.26
CA GLU A 108 8.14 -17.29 -7.83
C GLU A 108 7.82 -18.52 -8.68
N ALA A 109 6.55 -18.78 -8.99
CA ALA A 109 6.15 -19.87 -9.88
C ALA A 109 6.68 -19.70 -11.32
N ALA A 110 6.86 -18.47 -11.77
CA ALA A 110 7.48 -18.12 -13.05
C ALA A 110 9.02 -18.11 -13.02
N GLY A 111 9.64 -18.50 -11.92
CA GLY A 111 11.11 -18.50 -11.72
C GLY A 111 11.72 -17.11 -11.60
N LYS A 112 10.92 -16.09 -11.29
CA LYS A 112 11.36 -14.72 -11.03
C LYS A 112 11.61 -14.49 -9.55
N VAL A 113 12.48 -13.55 -9.23
CA VAL A 113 12.83 -13.19 -7.85
C VAL A 113 12.11 -11.89 -7.47
N PRO A 114 11.03 -11.94 -6.64
CA PRO A 114 10.35 -10.75 -6.15
C PRO A 114 11.32 -9.82 -5.41
N GLY A 115 11.22 -8.51 -5.67
CA GLY A 115 12.11 -7.50 -5.11
C GLY A 115 13.48 -7.39 -5.78
N LYS A 116 13.72 -8.18 -6.85
CA LYS A 116 14.93 -8.12 -7.67
C LYS A 116 14.61 -8.01 -9.16
N ASP A 117 13.88 -9.00 -9.70
CA ASP A 117 13.50 -8.99 -11.12
C ASP A 117 12.28 -8.09 -11.34
N VAL A 118 11.37 -8.06 -10.37
CA VAL A 118 10.19 -7.19 -10.32
C VAL A 118 10.06 -6.65 -8.90
N MET A 119 9.99 -5.33 -8.76
CA MET A 119 9.75 -4.65 -7.48
C MET A 119 8.26 -4.69 -7.14
N LEU A 120 7.93 -4.67 -5.85
CA LEU A 120 6.52 -4.66 -5.40
C LEU A 120 6.31 -3.60 -4.32
N ALA A 121 5.18 -2.90 -4.39
CA ALA A 121 4.69 -1.98 -3.37
C ALA A 121 3.29 -2.37 -2.93
N SER A 122 2.98 -2.21 -1.64
CA SER A 122 1.79 -2.76 -1.01
C SER A 122 1.16 -1.79 -0.01
N ILE A 123 -0.10 -2.05 0.35
CA ILE A 123 -0.84 -1.31 1.38
C ILE A 123 -1.58 -2.34 2.24
N ASP A 124 -1.78 -2.07 3.49
CA ASP A 124 -2.55 -2.58 4.63
C ASP A 124 -1.65 -2.81 5.86
N GLY A 125 -0.49 -3.43 5.72
CA GLY A 125 0.40 -3.71 6.85
C GLY A 125 0.08 -5.03 7.55
N THR A 126 -0.23 -6.09 6.81
CA THR A 126 -0.39 -7.43 7.37
C THR A 126 0.95 -8.02 7.81
N ALA A 127 0.92 -9.00 8.70
CA ALA A 127 2.13 -9.68 9.15
C ALA A 127 2.89 -10.36 7.99
N ASP A 128 2.18 -10.89 6.99
CA ASP A 128 2.79 -11.53 5.82
C ASP A 128 3.52 -10.50 4.95
N ALA A 129 2.91 -9.32 4.73
CA ALA A 129 3.56 -8.23 4.00
C ALA A 129 4.78 -7.69 4.73
N ALA A 130 4.70 -7.50 6.06
CA ALA A 130 5.86 -7.08 6.85
C ALA A 130 7.03 -8.07 6.73
N LYS A 131 6.76 -9.38 6.77
CA LYS A 131 7.78 -10.42 6.52
C LYS A 131 8.33 -10.35 5.09
N ALA A 132 7.48 -10.08 4.09
CA ALA A 132 7.91 -9.94 2.71
C ALA A 132 8.81 -8.70 2.51
N VAL A 133 8.51 -7.58 3.19
CA VAL A 133 9.37 -6.39 3.22
C VAL A 133 10.72 -6.71 3.90
N MET A 134 10.71 -7.39 5.04
CA MET A 134 11.96 -7.83 5.72
C MET A 134 12.81 -8.72 4.83
N ALA A 135 12.18 -9.62 4.07
CA ALA A 135 12.86 -10.49 3.12
C ALA A 135 13.36 -9.74 1.86
N GLY A 136 12.97 -8.48 1.67
CA GLY A 136 13.32 -7.68 0.50
C GLY A 136 12.50 -8.00 -0.75
N LYS A 137 11.39 -8.75 -0.62
CA LYS A 137 10.46 -9.05 -1.72
C LYS A 137 9.53 -7.88 -2.05
N VAL A 138 9.26 -7.04 -1.06
CA VAL A 138 8.43 -5.82 -1.17
C VAL A 138 9.27 -4.63 -0.75
N ILE A 139 9.27 -3.56 -1.52
CA ILE A 139 10.11 -2.38 -1.28
C ILE A 139 9.51 -1.43 -0.25
N VAL A 140 8.19 -1.35 -0.20
CA VAL A 140 7.43 -0.51 0.73
C VAL A 140 6.08 -1.13 1.00
N CYS A 141 5.62 -1.03 2.24
CA CYS A 141 4.22 -1.21 2.58
C CYS A 141 3.76 -0.01 3.44
N VAL A 142 2.55 0.46 3.16
CA VAL A 142 1.88 1.53 3.93
C VAL A 142 0.78 0.88 4.76
N GLU A 143 0.77 1.19 6.07
CA GLU A 143 -0.25 0.68 6.97
C GLU A 143 -1.62 1.28 6.62
N CYS A 144 -2.66 0.43 6.65
CA CYS A 144 -4.07 0.81 6.75
C CYS A 144 -4.65 0.09 7.97
N SER A 145 -4.53 0.69 9.15
CA SER A 145 -4.86 0.01 10.38
C SER A 145 -6.37 -0.09 10.61
N PRO A 146 -6.93 -1.28 10.88
CA PRO A 146 -8.33 -1.43 11.29
C PRO A 146 -8.56 -1.10 12.78
N LYS A 147 -7.53 -0.71 13.54
CA LYS A 147 -7.58 -0.53 15.00
C LYS A 147 -8.15 0.83 15.43
N PHE A 148 -9.25 1.27 14.85
CA PHE A 148 -9.88 2.55 15.22
C PHE A 148 -11.03 2.44 16.21
N GLY A 149 -11.36 1.24 16.70
CA GLY A 149 -12.42 1.02 17.70
C GLY A 149 -12.29 1.89 18.94
N PRO A 150 -11.14 1.92 19.65
CA PRO A 150 -10.95 2.77 20.83
C PRO A 150 -11.19 4.25 20.53
N LYS A 151 -10.73 4.73 19.37
CA LYS A 151 -10.91 6.14 18.94
C LYS A 151 -12.39 6.45 18.66
N ALA A 152 -13.08 5.55 17.99
CA ALA A 152 -14.52 5.68 17.74
C ALA A 152 -15.31 5.76 19.06
N PHE A 153 -15.01 4.89 20.02
CA PHE A 153 -15.65 4.93 21.35
C PHE A 153 -15.34 6.21 22.14
N GLU A 154 -14.11 6.75 22.04
CA GLU A 154 -13.77 8.06 22.64
C GLU A 154 -14.67 9.16 22.07
N LEU A 155 -14.83 9.20 20.74
CA LEU A 155 -15.68 10.19 20.08
C LEU A 155 -17.15 10.05 20.45
N ILE A 156 -17.67 8.81 20.54
CA ILE A 156 -19.04 8.55 21.00
C ILE A 156 -19.26 9.07 22.42
N LYS A 157 -18.31 8.86 23.34
CA LYS A 157 -18.39 9.39 24.70
C LYS A 157 -18.42 10.92 24.73
N LYS A 158 -17.59 11.58 23.92
CA LYS A 158 -17.60 13.05 23.78
C LYS A 158 -18.95 13.56 23.30
N LEU A 159 -19.51 12.92 22.25
CA LEU A 159 -20.85 13.27 21.75
C LEU A 159 -21.93 13.10 22.80
N ALA A 160 -21.89 12.00 23.57
CA ALA A 160 -22.86 11.74 24.64
C ALA A 160 -22.78 12.79 25.76
N ASN A 161 -21.62 13.39 25.98
CA ASN A 161 -21.41 14.48 26.94
C ASN A 161 -21.76 15.88 26.34
N GLY A 162 -22.27 15.95 25.10
CA GLY A 162 -22.57 17.21 24.44
C GLY A 162 -21.37 17.98 23.90
N GLU A 163 -20.20 17.32 23.82
CA GLU A 163 -18.98 17.92 23.29
C GLU A 163 -19.00 17.92 21.75
N LYS A 164 -18.40 18.95 21.15
CA LYS A 164 -18.16 18.96 19.69
C LYS A 164 -17.01 18.04 19.33
N ILE A 165 -17.17 17.24 18.27
CA ILE A 165 -16.12 16.39 17.73
C ILE A 165 -15.77 16.81 16.30
N PRO A 166 -14.53 16.51 15.83
CA PRO A 166 -14.16 16.68 14.42
C PRO A 166 -15.01 15.79 13.51
N THR A 167 -15.34 16.28 12.32
CA THR A 167 -16.07 15.50 11.29
C THR A 167 -15.19 14.49 10.55
N ASN A 168 -13.87 14.67 10.62
CA ASN A 168 -12.89 13.75 10.04
C ASN A 168 -11.75 13.50 11.04
N VAL A 169 -11.54 12.24 11.37
CA VAL A 169 -10.51 11.78 12.30
C VAL A 169 -9.66 10.74 11.59
N GLY A 170 -8.53 11.20 11.04
CA GLY A 170 -7.58 10.35 10.32
C GLY A 170 -6.87 9.36 11.25
N ASN A 171 -6.61 8.18 10.73
CA ASN A 171 -5.68 7.21 11.31
C ASN A 171 -4.23 7.66 11.13
N ILE A 172 -3.36 7.07 11.98
CA ILE A 172 -1.91 7.16 11.81
C ILE A 172 -1.49 5.92 11.02
N ASP A 173 -1.22 6.10 9.72
CA ASP A 173 -0.78 5.02 8.86
C ASP A 173 0.75 5.11 8.69
N ARG A 174 1.45 4.05 9.11
CA ARG A 174 2.91 3.99 9.10
C ARG A 174 3.42 3.58 7.73
N VAL A 175 4.66 3.98 7.45
CA VAL A 175 5.38 3.59 6.22
C VAL A 175 6.55 2.72 6.62
N PHE A 176 6.59 1.50 6.15
CA PHE A 176 7.70 0.64 6.48
C PHE A 176 8.39 0.05 5.25
N THR A 177 9.69 0.07 5.33
CA THR A 177 10.63 -0.46 4.36
C THR A 177 11.57 -1.43 5.08
N LYS A 178 12.40 -2.17 4.32
CA LYS A 178 13.35 -3.11 4.93
C LYS A 178 14.31 -2.43 5.91
N ASP A 179 14.97 -1.36 5.48
CA ASP A 179 16.08 -0.74 6.18
C ASP A 179 15.79 0.68 6.67
N ASN A 180 14.57 1.18 6.49
CA ASN A 180 14.13 2.55 6.81
C ASN A 180 15.21 3.59 6.47
N PRO A 181 15.54 3.81 5.18
CA PRO A 181 16.64 4.67 4.77
C PRO A 181 16.41 6.13 5.19
N LYS A 182 17.52 6.89 5.33
CA LYS A 182 17.47 8.28 5.82
C LYS A 182 16.43 9.13 5.08
N TRP A 183 16.34 9.03 3.76
CA TRP A 183 15.41 9.83 2.97
C TRP A 183 13.92 9.51 3.25
N VAL A 184 13.59 8.27 3.68
CA VAL A 184 12.25 7.89 4.14
C VAL A 184 11.97 8.55 5.49
N ARG A 185 12.92 8.46 6.44
CA ARG A 185 12.79 9.11 7.75
C ARG A 185 12.68 10.63 7.64
N ASP A 186 13.49 11.25 6.78
CA ASP A 186 13.44 12.70 6.57
C ASP A 186 12.09 13.15 6.00
N LYS A 187 11.45 12.32 5.16
CA LYS A 187 10.19 12.65 4.51
C LYS A 187 8.96 12.36 5.37
N TYR A 188 8.95 11.23 6.05
CA TYR A 188 7.76 10.73 6.77
C TYR A 188 7.89 10.80 8.30
N GLY A 189 9.05 11.21 8.81
CA GLY A 189 9.27 11.42 10.25
C GLY A 189 8.97 10.17 11.08
N GLU A 190 8.19 10.34 12.14
CA GLU A 190 7.80 9.27 13.06
C GLU A 190 6.92 8.16 12.41
N LEU A 191 6.35 8.42 11.24
CA LEU A 191 5.60 7.40 10.50
C LEU A 191 6.53 6.37 9.84
N ALA A 192 7.79 6.72 9.61
CA ALA A 192 8.78 5.89 8.95
C ALA A 192 9.42 4.89 9.92
N MET A 193 9.42 3.59 9.57
CA MET A 193 10.06 2.58 10.40
C MET A 193 10.61 1.41 9.57
N THR A 194 11.35 0.51 10.21
CA THR A 194 11.70 -0.78 9.58
C THR A 194 10.50 -1.72 9.64
N ALA A 195 10.40 -2.64 8.69
CA ALA A 195 9.40 -3.70 8.73
C ALA A 195 9.54 -4.59 9.98
N LYS A 196 10.76 -4.73 10.52
CA LYS A 196 11.02 -5.47 11.76
C LYS A 196 10.38 -4.77 12.97
N ASP A 197 10.59 -3.44 13.09
CA ASP A 197 10.00 -2.67 14.19
C ASP A 197 8.49 -2.64 14.09
N TYR A 198 7.95 -2.48 12.86
CA TYR A 198 6.51 -2.56 12.61
C TYR A 198 5.92 -3.91 13.04
N LEU A 199 6.54 -5.02 12.64
CA LEU A 199 6.07 -6.36 13.01
C LEU A 199 6.02 -6.56 14.53
N SER A 200 6.98 -5.97 15.26
CA SER A 200 6.98 -6.01 16.72
C SER A 200 5.81 -5.25 17.35
N LEU A 201 5.29 -4.20 16.68
CA LEU A 201 4.14 -3.42 17.15
C LEU A 201 2.80 -4.11 16.92
N ILE A 202 2.65 -4.91 15.87
CA ILE A 202 1.37 -5.57 15.55
C ILE A 202 1.17 -6.89 16.27
N HIS A 203 2.22 -7.43 16.90
CA HIS A 203 2.19 -8.68 17.66
C HIS A 203 2.01 -8.52 19.17
N ILE A 204 1.74 -7.28 19.67
CA ILE A 204 1.48 -6.98 21.08
C ILE A 204 0.01 -7.18 21.41
#